data_cdc5866295d022cdd058b7fb0dfe0859
#
_entry.id   cdc5866295d022cdd058b7fb0dfe0859
#
_cell.length_a   1.000
_cell.length_b   1.000
_cell.length_c   1.000
_cell.angle_alpha   90.00
_cell.angle_beta   90.00
_cell.angle_gamma   90.00
#
_symmetry.space_group_name_H-M   'P 1'
#
loop_
_entity.id
_entity.type
_entity.pdbx_description
1 polymer ?
#
loop_
_entity_poly.entity_id
_entity_poly.type
_entity_poly.pdbx_seq_one_letter_code
_entity_poly.pdbx_strand_id
1 'polypeptide(L)'
;LRKKIIFMTLLISIMSACYAFASPDRVVFYPSGADVSRQVKVDLKTTSYGESVEFILPGQALPESFSIAPLTEGISINDVSWLRDDLSESSAAVNIVKNIDLLSSKLAAVNAQAQAVEGGILFWKERGKVQQTKADDVNKIAGLVVSNLTKLYNQSVKLKVQSQDLKELIDDQKRKLNGISGQGKSRWIVTVSVAGDGIKSGSFKIGYMLRNCGWRPKYKLDAYPETQQIKFSFEAEIWQGSGQDFKNYDVALATVKQNSRMSPPNLARWVIKPLEPESPQPKSYARPMMAMESAPMNDAAASPAAPRQVRKSTYSIWELGTKTIVAGPARKYAISAENWNSEFTYLARPSRSSDVFVSAKAVLKEARDYRPGQALVLMEGAVLEKVNFSFSGKEKTVFFGADPLLNAKHKIVAKQSGEKGLFGSKQTYDWDYLITLSNERKNKVVIKVQESAPRAGDKRIKLVDSSKPEAKIKDNNFEWLAEVAAGQKTEIEYGVKLNAPDDMDIDLGSGK
;
A
#
# COMPACT_ATOMS: atom_id res chain seq x y z
N LEU A 1 -7.03 -67.16 -61.64
CA LEU A 1 -7.73 -66.78 -60.39
C LEU A 1 -7.17 -65.49 -59.85
N ARG A 2 -7.81 -64.36 -60.21
CA ARG A 2 -7.42 -63.02 -59.66
C ARG A 2 -8.50 -62.57 -58.65
N LYS A 3 -8.15 -62.54 -57.36
CA LYS A 3 -8.98 -61.91 -56.35
C LYS A 3 -8.76 -60.40 -56.42
N LYS A 4 -9.81 -59.64 -56.72
CA LYS A 4 -9.87 -58.20 -56.62
C LYS A 4 -10.15 -57.87 -55.15
N ILE A 5 -9.22 -57.19 -54.47
CA ILE A 5 -9.40 -56.58 -53.14
C ILE A 5 -9.91 -55.17 -53.36
N ILE A 6 -11.15 -54.92 -52.95
CA ILE A 6 -11.75 -53.58 -52.95
C ILE A 6 -11.29 -52.90 -51.67
N PHE A 7 -10.46 -51.89 -51.80
CA PHE A 7 -10.10 -50.98 -50.69
C PHE A 7 -11.21 -49.93 -50.53
N MET A 8 -12.01 -50.12 -49.48
CA MET A 8 -13.01 -49.13 -49.07
C MET A 8 -12.34 -48.12 -48.16
N THR A 9 -11.95 -46.97 -48.71
CA THR A 9 -11.44 -45.81 -47.96
C THR A 9 -12.61 -45.15 -47.23
N LEU A 10 -12.69 -45.36 -45.91
CA LEU A 10 -13.59 -44.65 -45.02
C LEU A 10 -13.04 -43.24 -44.77
N LEU A 11 -13.60 -42.24 -45.44
CA LEU A 11 -13.29 -40.83 -45.24
C LEU A 11 -13.96 -40.37 -43.94
N ILE A 12 -13.22 -40.43 -42.82
CA ILE A 12 -13.68 -39.82 -41.55
C ILE A 12 -13.46 -38.33 -41.70
N SER A 13 -14.53 -37.63 -42.01
CA SER A 13 -14.61 -36.15 -41.91
C SER A 13 -14.62 -35.79 -40.45
N ILE A 14 -13.48 -35.41 -39.92
CA ILE A 14 -13.35 -34.77 -38.58
C ILE A 14 -13.90 -33.37 -38.74
N MET A 15 -15.18 -33.17 -38.48
CA MET A 15 -15.75 -31.84 -38.19
C MET A 15 -15.09 -31.34 -36.93
N SER A 16 -14.00 -30.60 -37.09
CA SER A 16 -13.46 -29.74 -36.03
C SER A 16 -14.51 -28.67 -35.72
N ALA A 17 -15.39 -28.98 -34.77
CA ALA A 17 -16.21 -27.95 -34.15
C ALA A 17 -15.24 -26.99 -33.48
N CYS A 18 -14.93 -25.87 -34.12
CA CYS A 18 -14.33 -24.72 -33.44
C CYS A 18 -15.34 -24.27 -32.37
N TYR A 19 -15.18 -24.81 -31.16
CA TYR A 19 -15.74 -24.17 -29.99
C TYR A 19 -15.04 -22.81 -29.90
N ALA A 20 -15.70 -21.77 -30.37
CA ALA A 20 -15.34 -20.41 -30.03
C ALA A 20 -15.54 -20.30 -28.54
N PHE A 21 -14.45 -20.54 -27.77
CA PHE A 21 -14.43 -20.22 -26.35
C PHE A 21 -14.70 -18.73 -26.26
N ALA A 22 -15.90 -18.37 -25.79
CA ALA A 22 -16.20 -16.98 -25.45
C ALA A 22 -15.09 -16.49 -24.52
N SER A 23 -14.40 -15.44 -24.92
CA SER A 23 -13.37 -14.86 -24.06
C SER A 23 -14.03 -14.48 -22.73
N PRO A 24 -13.47 -14.85 -21.58
CA PRO A 24 -14.08 -14.52 -20.31
C PRO A 24 -14.18 -12.99 -20.17
N ASP A 25 -15.22 -12.53 -19.45
CA ASP A 25 -15.33 -11.14 -19.06
C ASP A 25 -14.04 -10.71 -18.36
N ARG A 26 -13.52 -9.54 -18.70
CA ARG A 26 -12.20 -9.07 -18.25
C ARG A 26 -12.33 -7.72 -17.56
N VAL A 27 -11.55 -7.55 -16.47
CA VAL A 27 -11.38 -6.25 -15.82
C VAL A 27 -9.90 -5.96 -15.61
N VAL A 28 -9.47 -4.78 -16.04
CA VAL A 28 -8.10 -4.28 -15.82
C VAL A 28 -8.18 -3.10 -14.87
N PHE A 29 -7.65 -3.27 -13.66
CA PHE A 29 -7.55 -2.19 -12.69
C PHE A 29 -6.30 -1.35 -12.94
N TYR A 30 -6.47 -0.05 -12.92
CA TYR A 30 -5.44 0.98 -12.97
C TYR A 30 -5.29 1.64 -11.59
N PRO A 31 -4.26 2.47 -11.34
CA PRO A 31 -4.15 3.20 -10.07
C PRO A 31 -5.35 4.11 -9.75
N SER A 32 -6.15 4.49 -10.75
CA SER A 32 -7.29 5.41 -10.58
C SER A 32 -8.43 5.13 -11.57
N GLY A 33 -8.84 3.88 -11.68
CA GLY A 33 -9.93 3.48 -12.57
C GLY A 33 -9.86 1.99 -12.89
N ALA A 34 -10.85 1.51 -13.63
CA ALA A 34 -10.83 0.16 -14.19
C ALA A 34 -11.41 0.19 -15.62
N ASP A 35 -10.89 -0.69 -16.47
CA ASP A 35 -11.42 -0.96 -17.80
C ASP A 35 -12.11 -2.33 -17.77
N VAL A 36 -13.38 -2.35 -18.15
CA VAL A 36 -14.23 -3.55 -18.15
C VAL A 36 -14.54 -3.93 -19.59
N SER A 37 -14.31 -5.19 -19.95
CA SER A 37 -14.67 -5.76 -21.23
C SER A 37 -15.54 -7.00 -21.01
N ARG A 38 -16.71 -7.05 -21.65
CA ARG A 38 -17.71 -8.12 -21.49
C ARG A 38 -18.25 -8.57 -22.82
N GLN A 39 -18.68 -9.82 -22.89
CA GLN A 39 -19.50 -10.33 -23.96
C GLN A 39 -20.96 -10.45 -23.49
N VAL A 40 -21.87 -9.79 -24.18
CA VAL A 40 -23.29 -9.75 -23.83
C VAL A 40 -24.14 -10.15 -25.00
N LYS A 41 -25.08 -11.06 -24.77
CA LYS A 41 -26.14 -11.40 -25.73
C LYS A 41 -27.41 -10.62 -25.36
N VAL A 42 -27.97 -9.88 -26.32
CA VAL A 42 -29.15 -9.04 -26.12
C VAL A 42 -30.12 -9.22 -27.30
N ASP A 43 -31.39 -9.02 -27.00
CA ASP A 43 -32.45 -9.04 -28.04
C ASP A 43 -32.52 -7.67 -28.73
N LEU A 44 -32.70 -7.67 -30.03
CA LEU A 44 -32.90 -6.46 -30.79
C LEU A 44 -34.38 -6.00 -30.61
N LYS A 45 -34.54 -4.73 -30.28
CA LYS A 45 -35.84 -4.07 -30.15
C LYS A 45 -36.10 -3.28 -31.41
N THR A 46 -37.23 -3.56 -32.09
CA THR A 46 -37.69 -2.76 -33.20
C THR A 46 -38.41 -1.53 -32.69
N THR A 47 -37.94 -0.36 -33.07
CA THR A 47 -38.53 0.96 -32.73
C THR A 47 -39.02 1.65 -34.00
N SER A 48 -39.72 2.78 -33.85
CA SER A 48 -40.13 3.62 -35.00
C SER A 48 -38.95 4.19 -35.79
N TYR A 49 -37.74 4.14 -35.23
CA TYR A 49 -36.50 4.65 -35.85
C TYR A 49 -35.53 3.54 -36.32
N GLY A 50 -35.98 2.27 -36.30
CA GLY A 50 -35.15 1.11 -36.67
C GLY A 50 -34.92 0.16 -35.50
N GLU A 51 -33.94 -0.73 -35.67
CA GLU A 51 -33.56 -1.68 -34.61
C GLU A 51 -32.59 -1.08 -33.64
N SER A 52 -32.73 -1.42 -32.38
CA SER A 52 -31.83 -0.94 -31.32
C SER A 52 -31.57 -2.01 -30.24
N VAL A 53 -30.44 -1.88 -29.54
CA VAL A 53 -30.11 -2.66 -28.37
C VAL A 53 -29.77 -1.73 -27.21
N GLU A 54 -30.09 -2.13 -26.00
CA GLU A 54 -29.84 -1.32 -24.80
C GLU A 54 -28.88 -2.04 -23.84
N PHE A 55 -27.90 -1.28 -23.31
CA PHE A 55 -26.97 -1.74 -22.31
C PHE A 55 -27.08 -0.86 -21.06
N ILE A 56 -27.12 -1.51 -19.91
CA ILE A 56 -27.13 -0.81 -18.62
C ILE A 56 -25.72 -0.83 -18.05
N LEU A 57 -25.13 0.36 -17.85
CA LEU A 57 -23.83 0.52 -17.22
C LEU A 57 -23.98 1.07 -15.80
N PRO A 58 -23.03 0.75 -14.88
CA PRO A 58 -22.99 1.36 -13.55
C PRO A 58 -22.94 2.88 -13.63
N GLY A 59 -23.48 3.59 -12.64
CA GLY A 59 -23.44 5.05 -12.58
C GLY A 59 -22.01 5.62 -12.50
N GLN A 60 -21.04 4.82 -12.10
CA GLN A 60 -19.61 5.16 -12.08
C GLN A 60 -18.91 4.95 -13.43
N ALA A 61 -19.61 4.40 -14.43
CA ALA A 61 -19.07 4.27 -15.77
C ALA A 61 -18.89 5.64 -16.43
N LEU A 62 -17.91 5.73 -17.30
CA LEU A 62 -17.68 6.84 -18.21
C LEU A 62 -18.39 6.52 -19.54
N PRO A 63 -19.59 7.05 -19.82
CA PRO A 63 -20.33 6.68 -21.01
C PRO A 63 -19.59 7.04 -22.30
N GLU A 64 -18.78 8.11 -22.29
CA GLU A 64 -17.91 8.51 -23.38
C GLU A 64 -16.80 7.51 -23.71
N SER A 65 -16.49 6.59 -22.79
CA SER A 65 -15.52 5.51 -23.00
C SER A 65 -16.16 4.23 -23.52
N PHE A 66 -17.48 4.20 -23.69
CA PHE A 66 -18.19 3.03 -24.15
C PHE A 66 -17.74 2.64 -25.56
N SER A 67 -17.40 1.39 -25.70
CA SER A 67 -17.04 0.78 -26.98
C SER A 67 -17.88 -0.47 -27.22
N ILE A 68 -18.25 -0.71 -28.43
CA ILE A 68 -19.06 -1.86 -28.80
C ILE A 68 -18.59 -2.44 -30.16
N ALA A 69 -18.56 -3.76 -30.25
CA ALA A 69 -18.31 -4.47 -31.48
C ALA A 69 -19.30 -5.64 -31.58
N PRO A 70 -20.02 -5.81 -32.72
CA PRO A 70 -20.87 -6.95 -32.91
C PRO A 70 -20.01 -8.22 -33.09
N LEU A 71 -20.44 -9.32 -32.46
CA LEU A 71 -19.85 -10.65 -32.60
C LEU A 71 -20.74 -11.53 -33.49
N THR A 72 -22.01 -11.13 -33.71
CA THR A 72 -22.93 -11.78 -34.61
C THR A 72 -22.78 -11.18 -36.02
N GLU A 73 -22.54 -12.01 -37.02
CA GLU A 73 -22.44 -11.58 -38.41
C GLU A 73 -23.76 -10.95 -38.88
N GLY A 74 -23.69 -10.00 -39.79
CA GLY A 74 -24.85 -9.31 -40.35
C GLY A 74 -25.39 -8.16 -39.49
N ILE A 75 -24.83 -7.88 -38.34
CA ILE A 75 -25.18 -6.71 -37.53
C ILE A 75 -24.17 -5.59 -37.77
N SER A 76 -24.66 -4.40 -38.11
CA SER A 76 -23.87 -3.18 -38.18
C SER A 76 -24.35 -2.16 -37.13
N ILE A 77 -23.43 -1.33 -36.62
CA ILE A 77 -23.70 -0.28 -35.63
C ILE A 77 -23.82 1.04 -36.39
N ASN A 78 -24.93 1.75 -36.16
CA ASN A 78 -25.21 3.03 -36.81
C ASN A 78 -24.93 4.20 -35.88
N ASP A 79 -25.40 4.14 -34.62
CA ASP A 79 -25.29 5.25 -33.66
C ASP A 79 -25.27 4.71 -32.22
N VAL A 80 -24.67 5.49 -31.31
CA VAL A 80 -24.59 5.19 -29.89
C VAL A 80 -24.99 6.44 -29.12
N SER A 81 -26.02 6.33 -28.30
CA SER A 81 -26.46 7.38 -27.40
C SER A 81 -26.53 6.89 -25.97
N TRP A 82 -26.44 7.80 -24.99
CA TRP A 82 -26.55 7.45 -23.59
C TRP A 82 -27.38 8.45 -22.83
N LEU A 83 -28.15 7.94 -21.88
CA LEU A 83 -28.99 8.70 -20.98
C LEU A 83 -28.66 8.31 -19.55
N ARG A 84 -28.53 9.29 -18.69
CA ARG A 84 -28.42 9.05 -17.25
C ARG A 84 -29.80 8.80 -16.67
N ASP A 85 -29.99 7.66 -16.02
CA ASP A 85 -31.18 7.29 -15.30
C ASP A 85 -30.89 7.33 -13.80
N ASP A 86 -31.46 8.33 -13.11
CA ASP A 86 -31.33 8.46 -11.68
C ASP A 86 -32.39 7.59 -11.01
N LEU A 87 -31.95 6.44 -10.47
CA LEU A 87 -32.80 5.49 -9.74
C LEU A 87 -33.22 6.12 -8.39
N SER A 88 -34.10 7.10 -8.43
CA SER A 88 -34.50 7.85 -7.24
C SER A 88 -35.26 7.03 -6.20
N GLU A 89 -35.86 5.87 -6.56
CA GLU A 89 -36.61 5.02 -5.63
C GLU A 89 -36.62 3.54 -6.08
N SER A 90 -35.51 2.85 -5.88
CA SER A 90 -35.61 1.38 -5.92
C SER A 90 -36.38 0.92 -4.69
N SER A 91 -37.50 0.23 -4.87
CA SER A 91 -38.29 -0.36 -3.79
C SER A 91 -37.45 -1.22 -2.81
N ALA A 92 -36.37 -1.80 -3.30
CA ALA A 92 -35.40 -2.55 -2.51
C ALA A 92 -34.60 -1.65 -1.55
N ALA A 93 -34.15 -0.48 -1.99
CA ALA A 93 -33.42 0.47 -1.11
C ALA A 93 -34.33 1.04 -0.04
N VAL A 94 -35.58 1.40 -0.39
CA VAL A 94 -36.60 1.86 0.56
C VAL A 94 -36.88 0.82 1.65
N ASN A 95 -37.00 -0.46 1.28
CA ASN A 95 -37.21 -1.54 2.25
C ASN A 95 -36.00 -1.74 3.17
N ILE A 96 -34.78 -1.62 2.66
CA ILE A 96 -33.57 -1.72 3.49
C ILE A 96 -33.47 -0.55 4.47
N VAL A 97 -33.76 0.68 4.04
CA VAL A 97 -33.81 1.86 4.93
C VAL A 97 -34.81 1.65 6.05
N LYS A 98 -36.04 1.22 5.73
CA LYS A 98 -37.06 0.89 6.74
C LYS A 98 -36.60 -0.18 7.74
N ASN A 99 -35.88 -1.21 7.25
CA ASN A 99 -35.32 -2.23 8.13
C ASN A 99 -34.20 -1.68 9.05
N ILE A 100 -33.35 -0.79 8.54
CA ILE A 100 -32.32 -0.11 9.36
C ILE A 100 -32.98 0.72 10.46
N ASP A 101 -34.04 1.47 10.14
CA ASP A 101 -34.76 2.29 11.12
C ASP A 101 -35.40 1.41 12.20
N LEU A 102 -36.04 0.32 11.81
CA LEU A 102 -36.62 -0.64 12.75
C LEU A 102 -35.56 -1.28 13.68
N LEU A 103 -34.44 -1.71 13.13
CA LEU A 103 -33.33 -2.28 13.91
C LEU A 103 -32.68 -1.24 14.83
N SER A 104 -32.56 0.01 14.36
CA SER A 104 -32.03 1.11 15.16
C SER A 104 -32.95 1.47 16.34
N SER A 105 -34.27 1.44 16.13
CA SER A 105 -35.25 1.61 17.20
C SER A 105 -35.18 0.50 18.24
N LYS A 106 -35.01 -0.76 17.80
CA LYS A 106 -34.78 -1.91 18.70
C LYS A 106 -33.49 -1.75 19.49
N LEU A 107 -32.40 -1.33 18.85
CA LEU A 107 -31.12 -1.09 19.52
C LEU A 107 -31.24 0.03 20.57
N ALA A 108 -31.97 1.10 20.28
CA ALA A 108 -32.22 2.17 21.26
C ALA A 108 -32.99 1.66 22.48
N ALA A 109 -33.99 0.80 22.28
CA ALA A 109 -34.75 0.19 23.38
C ALA A 109 -33.87 -0.74 24.24
N VAL A 110 -33.04 -1.57 23.63
CA VAL A 110 -32.07 -2.45 24.33
C VAL A 110 -31.06 -1.62 25.12
N ASN A 111 -30.53 -0.54 24.55
CA ASN A 111 -29.60 0.34 25.24
C ASN A 111 -30.25 1.06 26.43
N ALA A 112 -31.50 1.50 26.31
CA ALA A 112 -32.25 2.09 27.42
C ALA A 112 -32.46 1.06 28.57
N GLN A 113 -32.78 -0.19 28.23
CA GLN A 113 -32.88 -1.26 29.23
C GLN A 113 -31.51 -1.54 29.90
N ALA A 114 -30.42 -1.53 29.13
CA ALA A 114 -29.07 -1.70 29.66
C ALA A 114 -28.69 -0.61 30.67
N GLN A 115 -29.03 0.67 30.35
CA GLN A 115 -28.83 1.79 31.27
C GLN A 115 -29.67 1.66 32.56
N ALA A 116 -30.90 1.19 32.47
CA ALA A 116 -31.74 0.95 33.65
C ALA A 116 -31.14 -0.17 34.53
N VAL A 117 -30.66 -1.26 33.93
CA VAL A 117 -29.97 -2.33 34.65
C VAL A 117 -28.68 -1.84 35.30
N GLU A 118 -27.91 -0.98 34.63
CA GLU A 118 -26.70 -0.39 35.18
C GLU A 118 -27.01 0.51 36.41
N GLY A 119 -28.06 1.32 36.32
CA GLY A 119 -28.59 2.09 37.46
C GLY A 119 -28.98 1.18 38.61
N GLY A 120 -29.63 0.05 38.35
CA GLY A 120 -29.96 -0.96 39.35
C GLY A 120 -28.71 -1.60 40.00
N ILE A 121 -27.67 -1.88 39.21
CA ILE A 121 -26.37 -2.38 39.71
C ILE A 121 -25.73 -1.35 40.65
N LEU A 122 -25.69 -0.10 40.26
CA LEU A 122 -25.17 1.00 41.09
C LEU A 122 -25.93 1.12 42.42
N PHE A 123 -27.27 1.10 42.37
CA PHE A 123 -28.12 1.16 43.56
C PHE A 123 -27.78 0.04 44.53
N TRP A 124 -27.73 -1.24 44.09
CA TRP A 124 -27.43 -2.38 44.96
C TRP A 124 -25.97 -2.39 45.47
N LYS A 125 -25.00 -1.87 44.71
CA LYS A 125 -23.63 -1.67 45.19
C LYS A 125 -23.55 -0.66 46.32
N GLU A 126 -24.24 0.49 46.18
CA GLU A 126 -24.26 1.50 47.25
C GLU A 126 -25.02 1.01 48.47
N ARG A 127 -26.12 0.24 48.27
CA ARG A 127 -26.85 -0.39 49.38
C ARG A 127 -26.01 -1.35 50.19
N GLY A 128 -25.08 -2.06 49.52
CA GLY A 128 -24.13 -2.96 50.18
C GLY A 128 -23.08 -2.25 51.05
N LYS A 129 -22.88 -0.94 50.88
CA LYS A 129 -21.94 -0.11 51.67
C LYS A 129 -22.51 0.45 52.96
N VAL A 130 -23.85 0.38 53.13
CA VAL A 130 -24.53 0.97 54.33
C VAL A 130 -24.23 0.12 55.55
N GLN A 131 -23.65 0.74 56.59
CA GLN A 131 -23.35 0.09 57.86
C GLN A 131 -24.69 -0.32 58.58
N GLN A 132 -24.75 -1.60 58.98
CA GLN A 132 -25.87 -2.16 59.76
C GLN A 132 -25.42 -2.36 61.22
N THR A 133 -26.33 -2.14 62.16
CA THR A 133 -26.01 -2.23 63.58
C THR A 133 -26.29 -3.62 64.21
N LYS A 134 -27.09 -4.51 63.53
CA LYS A 134 -27.41 -5.86 64.00
C LYS A 134 -26.90 -6.92 63.06
N ALA A 135 -26.28 -7.99 63.56
CA ALA A 135 -25.64 -9.05 62.79
C ALA A 135 -26.61 -9.80 61.86
N ASP A 136 -27.85 -10.09 62.33
CA ASP A 136 -28.88 -10.74 61.53
C ASP A 136 -29.37 -9.92 60.31
N ASP A 137 -29.39 -8.61 60.43
CA ASP A 137 -29.77 -7.72 59.36
C ASP A 137 -28.62 -7.61 58.31
N VAL A 138 -27.35 -7.74 58.75
CA VAL A 138 -26.20 -7.78 57.85
C VAL A 138 -26.27 -8.99 56.89
N ASN A 139 -26.55 -10.19 57.46
CA ASN A 139 -26.63 -11.42 56.66
C ASN A 139 -27.82 -11.42 55.68
N LYS A 140 -28.98 -10.92 56.08
CA LYS A 140 -30.15 -10.81 55.22
C LYS A 140 -29.90 -9.81 54.06
N ILE A 141 -29.33 -8.65 54.36
CA ILE A 141 -29.01 -7.64 53.34
C ILE A 141 -27.90 -8.14 52.39
N ALA A 142 -26.86 -8.78 52.89
CA ALA A 142 -25.83 -9.38 52.09
C ALA A 142 -26.38 -10.40 51.07
N GLY A 143 -27.28 -11.29 51.53
CA GLY A 143 -27.96 -12.24 50.65
C GLY A 143 -28.81 -11.57 49.56
N LEU A 144 -29.57 -10.53 49.92
CA LEU A 144 -30.36 -9.72 48.96
C LEU A 144 -29.47 -8.99 47.95
N VAL A 145 -28.38 -8.40 48.40
CA VAL A 145 -27.42 -7.69 47.53
C VAL A 145 -26.82 -8.67 46.55
N VAL A 146 -26.28 -9.78 46.97
CA VAL A 146 -25.68 -10.81 46.10
C VAL A 146 -26.69 -11.35 45.09
N SER A 147 -27.90 -11.73 45.56
CA SER A 147 -28.96 -12.25 44.69
C SER A 147 -29.37 -11.24 43.59
N ASN A 148 -29.62 -9.98 43.97
CA ASN A 148 -30.04 -8.95 43.02
C ASN A 148 -28.91 -8.54 42.07
N LEU A 149 -27.68 -8.41 42.56
CA LEU A 149 -26.52 -8.12 41.71
C LEU A 149 -26.29 -9.24 40.69
N THR A 150 -26.39 -10.53 41.10
CA THR A 150 -26.24 -11.67 40.19
C THR A 150 -27.29 -11.63 39.07
N LYS A 151 -28.59 -11.36 39.44
CA LYS A 151 -29.66 -11.23 38.45
C LYS A 151 -29.38 -10.06 37.46
N LEU A 152 -28.99 -8.90 37.97
CA LEU A 152 -28.75 -7.72 37.18
C LEU A 152 -27.53 -7.88 36.28
N TYR A 153 -26.45 -8.48 36.77
CA TYR A 153 -25.27 -8.77 35.93
C TYR A 153 -25.59 -9.77 34.81
N ASN A 154 -26.35 -10.84 35.12
CA ASN A 154 -26.78 -11.77 34.08
C ASN A 154 -27.68 -11.08 33.02
N GLN A 155 -28.54 -10.16 33.45
CA GLN A 155 -29.36 -9.35 32.53
C GLN A 155 -28.50 -8.39 31.73
N SER A 156 -27.51 -7.74 32.33
CA SER A 156 -26.56 -6.84 31.67
C SER A 156 -25.80 -7.57 30.56
N VAL A 157 -25.30 -8.79 30.83
CA VAL A 157 -24.59 -9.59 29.81
C VAL A 157 -25.53 -9.91 28.64
N LYS A 158 -26.78 -10.35 28.91
CA LYS A 158 -27.77 -10.63 27.84
C LYS A 158 -28.05 -9.43 26.97
N LEU A 159 -28.27 -8.25 27.59
CA LEU A 159 -28.54 -7.02 26.88
C LEU A 159 -27.32 -6.55 26.05
N LYS A 160 -26.11 -6.77 26.56
CA LYS A 160 -24.87 -6.46 25.83
C LYS A 160 -24.72 -7.31 24.58
N VAL A 161 -25.00 -8.62 24.65
CA VAL A 161 -25.02 -9.52 23.49
C VAL A 161 -26.07 -9.08 22.50
N GLN A 162 -27.32 -8.85 22.94
CA GLN A 162 -28.39 -8.37 22.06
C GLN A 162 -28.06 -7.03 21.37
N SER A 163 -27.41 -6.10 22.09
CA SER A 163 -26.96 -4.84 21.52
C SER A 163 -25.92 -5.05 20.44
N GLN A 164 -24.97 -6.00 20.65
CA GLN A 164 -23.95 -6.35 19.68
C GLN A 164 -24.55 -6.99 18.42
N ASP A 165 -25.43 -7.97 18.58
CA ASP A 165 -26.13 -8.65 17.48
C ASP A 165 -26.93 -7.67 16.62
N LEU A 166 -27.64 -6.72 17.27
CA LEU A 166 -28.38 -5.67 16.56
C LEU A 166 -27.46 -4.73 15.79
N LYS A 167 -26.28 -4.37 16.33
CA LYS A 167 -25.28 -3.56 15.62
C LYS A 167 -24.76 -4.29 14.39
N GLU A 168 -24.45 -5.57 14.51
CA GLU A 168 -23.98 -6.40 13.39
C GLU A 168 -25.03 -6.50 12.28
N LEU A 169 -26.31 -6.69 12.66
CA LEU A 169 -27.42 -6.69 11.71
C LEU A 169 -27.61 -5.33 11.02
N ILE A 170 -27.49 -4.23 11.75
CA ILE A 170 -27.55 -2.88 11.18
C ILE A 170 -26.37 -2.67 10.20
N ASP A 171 -25.18 -3.07 10.57
CA ASP A 171 -24.01 -2.96 9.71
C ASP A 171 -24.12 -3.83 8.46
N ASP A 172 -24.71 -5.01 8.56
CA ASP A 172 -25.02 -5.86 7.40
C ASP A 172 -26.04 -5.19 6.46
N GLN A 173 -27.14 -4.62 7.02
CA GLN A 173 -28.11 -3.88 6.23
C GLN A 173 -27.50 -2.62 5.60
N LYS A 174 -26.61 -1.90 6.31
CA LYS A 174 -25.87 -0.76 5.75
C LYS A 174 -24.92 -1.21 4.63
N ARG A 175 -24.26 -2.37 4.76
CA ARG A 175 -23.45 -2.94 3.66
C ARG A 175 -24.31 -3.26 2.45
N LYS A 176 -25.49 -3.86 2.65
CA LYS A 176 -26.46 -4.14 1.58
C LYS A 176 -26.99 -2.84 0.97
N LEU A 177 -27.31 -1.84 1.77
CA LEU A 177 -27.73 -0.52 1.29
C LEU A 177 -26.60 0.16 0.53
N ASN A 178 -25.37 0.11 1.03
CA ASN A 178 -24.18 0.59 0.32
C ASN A 178 -23.90 -0.24 -0.95
N GLY A 179 -24.20 -1.53 -0.94
CA GLY A 179 -24.20 -2.38 -2.13
C GLY A 179 -25.24 -1.92 -3.19
N ILE A 180 -26.37 -1.41 -2.74
CA ILE A 180 -27.45 -0.91 -3.63
C ILE A 180 -27.30 0.61 -3.87
N SER A 181 -26.88 1.41 -2.89
CA SER A 181 -26.76 2.87 -2.97
C SER A 181 -25.32 3.39 -3.10
N GLY A 182 -24.30 2.58 -2.83
CA GLY A 182 -22.92 2.80 -3.29
C GLY A 182 -22.77 2.57 -4.80
N GLN A 183 -23.74 1.93 -5.40
CA GLN A 183 -23.96 1.82 -6.84
C GLN A 183 -24.57 3.09 -7.45
N GLY A 184 -24.47 4.22 -6.76
CA GLY A 184 -25.03 5.48 -7.21
C GLY A 184 -26.56 5.41 -7.40
N LYS A 185 -27.27 6.41 -6.97
CA LYS A 185 -28.68 6.63 -7.32
C LYS A 185 -28.89 6.76 -8.85
N SER A 186 -27.89 6.39 -9.64
CA SER A 186 -27.90 6.57 -11.10
C SER A 186 -27.23 5.41 -11.81
N ARG A 187 -27.70 5.14 -13.01
CA ARG A 187 -27.15 4.22 -14.00
C ARG A 187 -27.11 4.92 -15.35
N TRP A 188 -26.33 4.38 -16.28
CA TRP A 188 -26.35 4.82 -17.65
C TRP A 188 -27.11 3.82 -18.49
N ILE A 189 -28.08 4.29 -19.27
CA ILE A 189 -28.75 3.53 -20.34
C ILE A 189 -28.03 3.92 -21.62
N VAL A 190 -27.32 2.98 -22.22
CA VAL A 190 -26.66 3.16 -23.52
C VAL A 190 -27.54 2.50 -24.56
N THR A 191 -28.08 3.28 -25.47
CA THR A 191 -28.88 2.82 -26.58
C THR A 191 -28.03 2.83 -27.86
N VAL A 192 -27.93 1.68 -28.49
CA VAL A 192 -27.18 1.50 -29.73
C VAL A 192 -28.15 1.19 -30.87
N SER A 193 -28.19 2.05 -31.87
CA SER A 193 -28.91 1.82 -33.09
C SER A 193 -28.14 0.84 -33.98
N VAL A 194 -28.78 -0.20 -34.41
CA VAL A 194 -28.17 -1.26 -35.21
C VAL A 194 -28.98 -1.53 -36.48
N ALA A 195 -28.37 -2.11 -37.48
CA ALA A 195 -29.06 -2.68 -38.63
C ALA A 195 -28.69 -4.17 -38.71
N GLY A 196 -29.70 -5.02 -38.82
CA GLY A 196 -29.53 -6.47 -38.88
C GLY A 196 -30.77 -7.16 -39.36
N ASP A 197 -30.95 -7.24 -40.69
CA ASP A 197 -32.16 -7.74 -41.33
C ASP A 197 -32.59 -9.12 -40.80
N GLY A 198 -33.73 -9.15 -40.10
CA GLY A 198 -34.33 -10.38 -39.58
C GLY A 198 -33.64 -11.01 -38.36
N ILE A 199 -32.62 -10.36 -37.77
CA ILE A 199 -31.89 -10.85 -36.58
C ILE A 199 -32.63 -10.44 -35.31
N LYS A 200 -33.13 -11.41 -34.52
CA LYS A 200 -33.87 -11.14 -33.28
C LYS A 200 -32.99 -10.92 -32.06
N SER A 201 -31.79 -11.47 -32.07
CA SER A 201 -30.83 -11.31 -30.95
C SER A 201 -29.40 -11.31 -31.48
N GLY A 202 -28.53 -10.51 -30.84
CA GLY A 202 -27.11 -10.41 -31.20
C GLY A 202 -26.18 -10.55 -29.99
N SER A 203 -25.00 -11.06 -30.24
CA SER A 203 -23.88 -11.05 -29.27
C SER A 203 -22.97 -9.89 -29.57
N PHE A 204 -22.62 -9.16 -28.55
CA PHE A 204 -21.75 -7.97 -28.64
C PHE A 204 -20.61 -8.05 -27.64
N LYS A 205 -19.45 -7.58 -28.04
CA LYS A 205 -18.37 -7.26 -27.12
C LYS A 205 -18.48 -5.79 -26.73
N ILE A 206 -18.69 -5.50 -25.47
CA ILE A 206 -18.75 -4.13 -24.93
C ILE A 206 -17.56 -3.87 -24.04
N GLY A 207 -17.09 -2.62 -24.05
CA GLY A 207 -16.07 -2.13 -23.15
C GLY A 207 -16.44 -0.78 -22.57
N TYR A 208 -16.03 -0.49 -21.33
CA TYR A 208 -16.23 0.81 -20.68
C TYR A 208 -15.28 1.00 -19.49
N MET A 209 -14.96 2.25 -19.22
CA MET A 209 -14.15 2.63 -18.09
C MET A 209 -14.99 2.97 -16.87
N LEU A 210 -14.50 2.59 -15.68
CA LEU A 210 -15.10 2.89 -14.39
C LEU A 210 -14.25 3.88 -13.60
N ARG A 211 -14.91 4.85 -12.97
CA ARG A 211 -14.37 5.69 -11.89
C ARG A 211 -14.56 4.99 -10.53
N ASN A 212 -13.97 5.55 -9.49
CA ASN A 212 -14.06 5.05 -8.12
C ASN A 212 -13.63 3.58 -7.95
N CYS A 213 -12.74 3.14 -8.82
CA CYS A 213 -12.09 1.85 -8.79
C CYS A 213 -10.58 2.05 -8.88
N GLY A 214 -9.82 1.06 -8.45
CA GLY A 214 -8.38 1.12 -8.65
C GLY A 214 -7.63 0.11 -7.81
N TRP A 215 -6.31 0.21 -7.88
CA TRP A 215 -5.43 -0.61 -7.08
C TRP A 215 -4.17 0.15 -6.67
N ARG A 216 -3.55 -0.29 -5.58
CA ARG A 216 -2.25 0.19 -5.12
C ARG A 216 -1.40 -0.96 -4.60
N PRO A 217 -0.08 -0.89 -4.81
CA PRO A 217 0.83 -1.90 -4.31
C PRO A 217 1.03 -1.78 -2.80
N LYS A 218 1.15 -2.94 -2.16
CA LYS A 218 1.57 -3.10 -0.77
C LYS A 218 2.71 -4.10 -0.73
N TYR A 219 3.71 -3.81 0.08
CA TYR A 219 4.91 -4.63 0.19
C TYR A 219 5.16 -5.04 1.63
N LYS A 220 5.83 -6.16 1.80
CA LYS A 220 6.38 -6.60 3.08
C LYS A 220 7.81 -7.06 2.85
N LEU A 221 8.73 -6.53 3.64
CA LEU A 221 10.14 -6.90 3.63
C LEU A 221 10.51 -7.38 5.03
N ASP A 222 10.77 -8.67 5.17
CA ASP A 222 11.09 -9.31 6.44
C ASP A 222 12.54 -9.83 6.37
N ALA A 223 13.43 -9.19 7.11
CA ALA A 223 14.86 -9.46 7.07
C ALA A 223 15.24 -10.61 8.00
N TYR A 224 16.08 -11.48 7.51
CA TYR A 224 16.67 -12.61 8.24
C TYR A 224 18.20 -12.57 8.07
N PRO A 225 18.93 -11.82 8.91
CA PRO A 225 20.38 -11.64 8.77
C PRO A 225 21.18 -12.96 8.86
N GLU A 226 20.76 -13.89 9.72
CA GLU A 226 21.45 -15.18 9.91
C GLU A 226 21.44 -16.04 8.63
N THR A 227 20.34 -16.01 7.88
CA THR A 227 20.20 -16.75 6.62
C THR A 227 20.53 -15.93 5.39
N GLN A 228 20.96 -14.67 5.56
CA GLN A 228 21.28 -13.74 4.49
C GLN A 228 20.13 -13.57 3.48
N GLN A 229 18.88 -13.46 4.00
CA GLN A 229 17.69 -13.39 3.17
C GLN A 229 16.73 -12.27 3.60
N ILE A 230 16.04 -11.69 2.62
CA ILE A 230 14.85 -10.89 2.83
C ILE A 230 13.67 -11.67 2.25
N LYS A 231 12.67 -12.00 3.07
CA LYS A 231 11.37 -12.49 2.59
C LYS A 231 10.58 -11.31 2.07
N PHE A 232 10.46 -11.21 0.77
CA PHE A 232 9.71 -10.16 0.10
C PHE A 232 8.32 -10.66 -0.26
N SER A 233 7.28 -9.89 0.07
CA SER A 233 5.91 -10.15 -0.38
C SER A 233 5.36 -8.91 -1.05
N PHE A 234 4.69 -9.11 -2.17
CA PHE A 234 3.99 -8.10 -2.93
C PHE A 234 2.50 -8.44 -2.99
N GLU A 235 1.67 -7.51 -2.54
CA GLU A 235 0.22 -7.58 -2.53
C GLU A 235 -0.36 -6.41 -3.32
N ALA A 236 -1.53 -6.62 -3.93
CA ALA A 236 -2.34 -5.54 -4.48
C ALA A 236 -3.52 -5.27 -3.56
N GLU A 237 -3.69 -4.04 -3.16
CA GLU A 237 -4.88 -3.57 -2.51
C GLU A 237 -5.82 -2.99 -3.57
N ILE A 238 -6.93 -3.72 -3.87
CA ILE A 238 -7.90 -3.40 -4.92
C ILE A 238 -9.18 -2.88 -4.27
N TRP A 239 -9.69 -1.77 -4.75
CA TRP A 239 -11.02 -1.24 -4.39
C TRP A 239 -11.87 -1.07 -5.64
N GLN A 240 -13.17 -1.25 -5.50
CA GLN A 240 -14.09 -0.97 -6.59
C GLN A 240 -15.44 -0.51 -6.06
N GLY A 241 -15.82 0.69 -6.45
CA GLY A 241 -17.08 1.33 -6.09
C GLY A 241 -18.10 1.31 -7.22
N SER A 242 -18.02 0.35 -8.15
CA SER A 242 -19.00 0.24 -9.25
C SER A 242 -20.37 -0.17 -8.75
N GLY A 243 -20.39 -0.86 -7.61
CA GLY A 243 -21.58 -1.42 -7.02
C GLY A 243 -22.02 -2.76 -7.62
N GLN A 244 -21.30 -3.29 -8.56
CA GLN A 244 -21.52 -4.63 -9.14
C GLN A 244 -20.33 -5.52 -8.82
N ASP A 245 -20.57 -6.76 -8.43
CA ASP A 245 -19.53 -7.75 -8.25
C ASP A 245 -19.00 -8.22 -9.61
N PHE A 246 -17.70 -8.23 -9.78
CA PHE A 246 -17.06 -8.87 -10.94
C PHE A 246 -16.83 -10.34 -10.61
N LYS A 247 -17.85 -11.17 -10.88
CA LYS A 247 -17.81 -12.62 -10.60
C LYS A 247 -17.15 -13.37 -11.74
N ASN A 248 -16.08 -14.12 -11.44
CA ASN A 248 -15.36 -14.95 -12.44
C ASN A 248 -14.80 -14.16 -13.62
N TYR A 249 -14.34 -12.92 -13.38
CA TYR A 249 -13.66 -12.12 -14.38
C TYR A 249 -12.19 -12.53 -14.50
N ASP A 250 -11.64 -12.41 -15.70
CA ASP A 250 -10.19 -12.37 -15.88
C ASP A 250 -9.67 -11.01 -15.40
N VAL A 251 -8.93 -11.01 -14.29
CA VAL A 251 -8.52 -9.81 -13.58
C VAL A 251 -7.06 -9.49 -13.87
N ALA A 252 -6.79 -8.25 -14.22
CA ALA A 252 -5.45 -7.74 -14.42
C ALA A 252 -5.23 -6.41 -13.71
N LEU A 253 -3.97 -6.12 -13.36
CA LEU A 253 -3.54 -4.87 -12.74
C LEU A 253 -2.54 -4.19 -13.65
N ALA A 254 -2.86 -3.00 -14.13
CA ALA A 254 -1.96 -2.20 -14.96
C ALA A 254 -1.24 -1.14 -14.13
N THR A 255 0.06 -0.97 -14.38
CA THR A 255 0.87 0.01 -13.65
C THR A 255 0.83 1.42 -14.26
N VAL A 256 0.29 1.58 -15.45
CA VAL A 256 0.12 2.89 -16.08
C VAL A 256 -1.03 3.67 -15.43
N LYS A 257 -0.87 4.97 -15.25
CA LYS A 257 -2.00 5.84 -14.89
C LYS A 257 -2.80 6.16 -16.16
N GLN A 258 -4.10 5.93 -16.10
CA GLN A 258 -5.01 6.53 -17.08
C GLN A 258 -4.92 8.05 -16.94
N ASN A 259 -5.01 8.79 -18.03
CA ASN A 259 -4.87 10.25 -18.10
C ASN A 259 -3.48 10.80 -17.72
N SER A 260 -2.40 10.04 -17.95
CA SER A 260 -1.04 10.56 -17.89
C SER A 260 -0.85 11.64 -18.97
N ARG A 261 -0.06 12.66 -18.67
CA ARG A 261 0.33 13.65 -19.70
C ARG A 261 0.98 12.94 -20.88
N MET A 262 0.42 13.11 -22.06
CA MET A 262 0.89 12.48 -23.30
C MET A 262 2.07 13.23 -23.93
N SER A 263 2.28 14.49 -23.54
CA SER A 263 3.37 15.34 -24.03
C SER A 263 4.26 15.79 -22.86
N PRO A 264 5.57 16.00 -23.11
CA PRO A 264 6.47 16.55 -22.10
C PRO A 264 6.04 17.96 -21.71
N PRO A 265 6.31 18.42 -20.48
CA PRO A 265 6.07 19.80 -20.10
C PRO A 265 6.95 20.73 -20.92
N ASN A 266 6.42 21.91 -21.23
CA ASN A 266 7.20 22.94 -21.91
C ASN A 266 8.35 23.41 -20.99
N LEU A 267 9.52 23.67 -21.60
CA LEU A 267 10.63 24.25 -20.88
C LEU A 267 10.27 25.69 -20.50
N ALA A 268 10.44 26.02 -19.22
CA ALA A 268 10.33 27.39 -18.75
C ALA A 268 11.51 28.19 -19.29
N ARG A 269 11.28 29.47 -19.66
CA ARG A 269 12.37 30.37 -20.05
C ARG A 269 13.25 30.62 -18.82
N TRP A 270 14.54 30.32 -18.93
CA TRP A 270 15.53 30.74 -17.94
C TRP A 270 15.84 32.21 -18.13
N VAL A 271 15.31 33.04 -17.25
CA VAL A 271 15.58 34.49 -17.26
C VAL A 271 16.37 34.84 -16.02
N ILE A 272 17.57 35.35 -16.18
CA ILE A 272 18.40 35.90 -15.10
C ILE A 272 17.96 37.34 -14.91
N LYS A 273 17.46 37.68 -13.70
CA LYS A 273 17.05 39.03 -13.32
C LYS A 273 17.91 39.54 -12.17
N PRO A 274 18.10 40.88 -12.02
CA PRO A 274 18.60 41.43 -10.76
C PRO A 274 17.70 41.01 -9.59
N LEU A 275 18.29 40.72 -8.43
CA LEU A 275 17.55 40.43 -7.18
C LEU A 275 16.84 41.72 -6.74
N GLU A 276 15.52 41.73 -6.82
CA GLU A 276 14.70 42.72 -6.13
C GLU A 276 14.55 42.33 -4.66
N PRO A 277 14.59 43.29 -3.70
CA PRO A 277 14.42 42.97 -2.28
C PRO A 277 13.05 42.34 -2.00
N GLU A 278 13.04 41.19 -1.35
CA GLU A 278 11.80 40.47 -1.00
C GLU A 278 10.95 41.23 0.02
N SER A 279 9.68 41.45 -0.34
CA SER A 279 8.65 41.86 0.60
C SER A 279 8.22 40.62 1.43
N PRO A 280 7.99 40.74 2.74
CA PRO A 280 7.66 39.58 3.60
C PRO A 280 6.27 39.02 3.31
N GLN A 281 6.21 37.76 2.89
CA GLN A 281 4.94 37.00 2.75
C GLN A 281 4.54 36.30 4.05
N PRO A 282 3.23 36.25 4.41
CA PRO A 282 2.76 35.58 5.61
C PRO A 282 2.77 34.05 5.44
N LYS A 283 3.26 33.38 6.47
CA LYS A 283 3.34 31.91 6.55
C LYS A 283 1.95 31.29 6.76
N SER A 284 1.56 30.40 5.84
CA SER A 284 0.37 29.55 5.96
C SER A 284 0.71 28.29 6.78
N TYR A 285 -0.10 28.02 7.80
CA TYR A 285 0.02 26.82 8.64
C TYR A 285 -0.81 25.66 8.06
N ALA A 286 -0.17 24.53 7.79
CA ALA A 286 -0.83 23.30 7.41
C ALA A 286 -1.25 22.50 8.65
N ARG A 287 -2.50 22.02 8.67
CA ARG A 287 -3.06 21.14 9.71
C ARG A 287 -2.73 19.68 9.41
N PRO A 288 -2.40 18.85 10.42
CA PRO A 288 -2.21 17.42 10.20
C PRO A 288 -3.54 16.66 10.20
N MET A 289 -3.70 15.72 9.25
CA MET A 289 -4.78 14.74 9.22
C MET A 289 -4.38 13.48 9.98
N MET A 290 -5.27 13.06 10.89
CA MET A 290 -5.14 11.80 11.64
C MET A 290 -5.51 10.59 10.77
N ALA A 291 -4.72 9.52 10.89
CA ALA A 291 -4.96 8.22 10.28
C ALA A 291 -5.74 7.31 11.23
N MET A 292 -6.77 6.64 10.72
CA MET A 292 -7.51 5.58 11.41
C MET A 292 -6.90 4.20 11.10
N GLU A 293 -6.73 3.43 12.16
CA GLU A 293 -6.17 2.08 12.21
C GLU A 293 -7.26 1.03 11.95
N SER A 294 -7.02 0.06 11.09
CA SER A 294 -7.89 -1.10 10.89
C SER A 294 -7.11 -2.41 11.01
N ALA A 295 -7.63 -3.29 11.85
CA ALA A 295 -7.08 -4.58 12.23
C ALA A 295 -7.16 -5.64 11.11
N PRO A 296 -6.34 -6.71 11.14
CA PRO A 296 -6.29 -7.75 10.13
C PRO A 296 -7.27 -8.89 10.42
N MET A 297 -7.91 -9.40 9.37
CA MET A 297 -8.54 -10.73 9.36
C MET A 297 -7.82 -11.63 8.36
N ASN A 298 -7.38 -12.79 8.85
CA ASN A 298 -6.84 -13.90 8.07
C ASN A 298 -7.98 -14.74 7.50
N ASP A 299 -7.92 -15.05 6.22
CA ASP A 299 -8.58 -16.21 5.64
C ASP A 299 -7.68 -16.86 4.60
N ALA A 300 -7.34 -18.10 4.86
CA ALA A 300 -6.58 -18.96 3.97
C ALA A 300 -7.55 -19.72 3.05
N ALA A 301 -7.45 -19.52 1.77
CA ALA A 301 -8.12 -20.30 0.75
C ALA A 301 -7.15 -20.72 -0.34
N ALA A 302 -7.34 -21.94 -0.87
CA ALA A 302 -6.55 -22.72 -1.81
C ALA A 302 -5.87 -21.95 -2.93
N SER A 303 -4.65 -22.37 -3.27
CA SER A 303 -3.76 -21.76 -4.28
C SER A 303 -4.34 -21.81 -5.69
N PRO A 304 -4.68 -20.64 -6.27
CA PRO A 304 -4.80 -20.49 -7.71
C PRO A 304 -3.42 -20.21 -8.33
N ALA A 305 -3.26 -20.44 -9.63
CA ALA A 305 -2.03 -20.19 -10.37
C ALA A 305 -1.41 -18.82 -10.02
N ALA A 306 -0.09 -18.80 -9.82
CA ALA A 306 0.61 -17.58 -9.41
C ALA A 306 0.40 -16.45 -10.44
N PRO A 307 0.18 -15.19 -10.00
CA PRO A 307 0.05 -14.04 -10.88
C PRO A 307 1.27 -13.88 -11.78
N ARG A 308 1.03 -13.66 -13.07
CA ARG A 308 2.10 -13.51 -14.07
C ARG A 308 2.27 -12.06 -14.45
N GLN A 309 3.50 -11.54 -14.37
CA GLN A 309 3.84 -10.23 -14.89
C GLN A 309 4.07 -10.27 -16.39
N VAL A 310 3.36 -9.43 -17.14
CA VAL A 310 3.58 -9.18 -18.56
C VAL A 310 4.10 -7.76 -18.73
N ARG A 311 5.34 -7.61 -19.21
CA ARG A 311 5.90 -6.30 -19.56
C ARG A 311 5.40 -5.85 -20.93
N LYS A 312 4.87 -4.64 -20.97
CA LYS A 312 4.62 -3.88 -22.19
C LYS A 312 5.77 -2.87 -22.38
N SER A 313 5.80 -2.17 -23.48
CA SER A 313 6.88 -1.22 -23.79
C SER A 313 7.07 -0.11 -22.73
N THR A 314 5.99 0.39 -22.14
CA THR A 314 6.00 1.53 -21.19
C THR A 314 5.39 1.24 -19.83
N TYR A 315 4.81 0.04 -19.61
CA TYR A 315 4.16 -0.34 -18.35
C TYR A 315 4.13 -1.86 -18.18
N SER A 316 3.78 -2.31 -16.99
CA SER A 316 3.59 -3.72 -16.69
C SER A 316 2.12 -4.02 -16.39
N ILE A 317 1.70 -5.23 -16.74
CA ILE A 317 0.41 -5.79 -16.37
C ILE A 317 0.67 -7.03 -15.51
N TRP A 318 -0.02 -7.13 -14.40
CA TRP A 318 -0.05 -8.32 -13.56
C TRP A 318 -1.36 -9.06 -13.81
N GLU A 319 -1.27 -10.21 -14.47
CA GLU A 319 -2.42 -11.09 -14.71
C GLU A 319 -2.68 -11.91 -13.44
N LEU A 320 -3.85 -11.70 -12.84
CA LEU A 320 -4.26 -12.41 -11.61
C LEU A 320 -5.09 -13.67 -11.93
N GLY A 321 -5.44 -13.86 -13.20
CA GLY A 321 -6.33 -14.91 -13.66
C GLY A 321 -7.78 -14.66 -13.22
N THR A 322 -8.60 -15.72 -13.29
CA THR A 322 -10.02 -15.63 -12.95
C THR A 322 -10.23 -15.41 -11.46
N LYS A 323 -10.87 -14.30 -11.11
CA LYS A 323 -11.17 -13.90 -9.73
C LYS A 323 -12.57 -13.32 -9.61
N THR A 324 -13.08 -13.33 -8.39
CA THR A 324 -14.26 -12.56 -8.01
C THR A 324 -13.81 -11.32 -7.23
N ILE A 325 -14.09 -10.13 -7.77
CA ILE A 325 -13.83 -8.86 -7.09
C ILE A 325 -15.16 -8.28 -6.65
N VAL A 326 -15.41 -8.31 -5.35
CA VAL A 326 -16.65 -7.83 -4.74
C VAL A 326 -16.62 -6.30 -4.66
N ALA A 327 -17.76 -5.69 -4.92
CA ALA A 327 -17.94 -4.23 -4.72
C ALA A 327 -17.74 -3.85 -3.25
N GLY A 328 -17.10 -2.70 -3.00
CA GLY A 328 -16.95 -2.16 -1.65
C GLY A 328 -15.52 -1.77 -1.28
N PRO A 329 -15.17 -1.88 0.01
CA PRO A 329 -13.88 -1.43 0.52
C PRO A 329 -12.72 -2.21 -0.06
N ALA A 330 -11.52 -1.60 0.05
CA ALA A 330 -10.29 -2.18 -0.46
C ALA A 330 -9.99 -3.56 0.16
N ARG A 331 -9.59 -4.51 -0.69
CA ARG A 331 -9.17 -5.86 -0.29
C ARG A 331 -7.77 -6.17 -0.82
N LYS A 332 -7.02 -6.98 -0.09
CA LYS A 332 -5.67 -7.37 -0.47
C LYS A 332 -5.67 -8.68 -1.23
N TYR A 333 -4.88 -8.73 -2.29
CA TYR A 333 -4.65 -9.90 -3.13
C TYR A 333 -3.16 -10.15 -3.24
N ALA A 334 -2.71 -11.36 -2.91
CA ALA A 334 -1.31 -11.74 -3.05
C ALA A 334 -0.91 -11.78 -4.52
N ILE A 335 0.21 -11.15 -4.85
CA ILE A 335 0.77 -11.11 -6.22
C ILE A 335 1.99 -12.02 -6.32
N SER A 336 2.98 -11.82 -5.46
CA SER A 336 4.18 -12.65 -5.39
C SER A 336 4.75 -12.70 -3.99
N ALA A 337 5.43 -13.81 -3.69
CA ALA A 337 6.28 -13.97 -2.53
C ALA A 337 7.61 -14.56 -3.00
N GLU A 338 8.71 -13.90 -2.64
CA GLU A 338 10.06 -14.26 -3.10
C GLU A 338 11.04 -14.17 -1.92
N ASN A 339 12.06 -15.00 -1.93
CA ASN A 339 13.20 -14.85 -1.03
C ASN A 339 14.33 -14.18 -1.81
N TRP A 340 14.74 -13.00 -1.35
CA TRP A 340 15.84 -12.26 -1.94
C TRP A 340 17.14 -12.59 -1.18
N ASN A 341 18.09 -13.17 -1.85
CA ASN A 341 19.43 -13.30 -1.30
C ASN A 341 20.02 -11.91 -1.11
N SER A 342 20.51 -11.63 0.07
CA SER A 342 20.88 -10.26 0.47
C SER A 342 22.14 -10.30 1.34
N GLU A 343 23.06 -9.39 1.07
CA GLU A 343 24.22 -9.16 1.89
C GLU A 343 23.87 -8.16 3.00
N PHE A 344 23.94 -8.59 4.25
CA PHE A 344 23.68 -7.73 5.40
C PHE A 344 24.97 -7.03 5.85
N THR A 345 24.84 -5.72 6.09
CA THR A 345 25.95 -4.86 6.53
C THR A 345 25.48 -3.97 7.68
N TYR A 346 26.31 -3.81 8.68
CA TYR A 346 26.11 -2.82 9.74
C TYR A 346 26.78 -1.52 9.33
N LEU A 347 26.04 -0.41 9.33
CA LEU A 347 26.50 0.91 8.89
C LEU A 347 26.43 1.90 10.04
N ALA A 348 27.54 2.55 10.34
CA ALA A 348 27.64 3.64 11.32
C ALA A 348 28.10 4.93 10.65
N ARG A 349 27.53 6.06 11.09
CA ARG A 349 27.95 7.43 10.78
C ARG A 349 28.08 8.22 12.09
N PRO A 350 29.12 7.96 12.88
CA PRO A 350 29.20 8.36 14.28
C PRO A 350 29.14 9.86 14.53
N SER A 351 29.58 10.72 13.59
CA SER A 351 29.43 12.17 13.69
C SER A 351 27.96 12.65 13.61
N ARG A 352 27.05 11.80 13.13
CA ARG A 352 25.62 12.13 12.96
C ARG A 352 24.72 11.43 13.98
N SER A 353 25.02 10.19 14.30
CA SER A 353 24.27 9.39 15.28
C SER A 353 25.17 8.31 15.86
N SER A 354 25.03 8.01 17.13
CA SER A 354 25.68 6.87 17.78
C SER A 354 25.06 5.51 17.38
N ASP A 355 23.99 5.50 16.60
CA ASP A 355 23.30 4.30 16.18
C ASP A 355 24.05 3.59 15.06
N VAL A 356 24.02 2.26 15.08
CA VAL A 356 24.53 1.40 14.03
C VAL A 356 23.35 0.77 13.31
N PHE A 357 23.16 1.13 12.04
CA PHE A 357 22.02 0.72 11.24
C PHE A 357 22.27 -0.60 10.53
N VAL A 358 21.26 -1.47 10.50
CA VAL A 358 21.25 -2.69 9.69
C VAL A 358 20.80 -2.33 8.29
N SER A 359 21.59 -2.67 7.30
CA SER A 359 21.24 -2.58 5.89
C SER A 359 21.43 -3.91 5.20
N ALA A 360 20.61 -4.19 4.19
CA ALA A 360 20.76 -5.37 3.35
C ALA A 360 20.76 -4.97 1.88
N LYS A 361 21.77 -5.44 1.14
CA LYS A 361 21.85 -5.29 -0.31
C LYS A 361 21.32 -6.55 -0.97
N ALA A 362 20.12 -6.47 -1.53
CA ALA A 362 19.52 -7.54 -2.32
C ALA A 362 19.96 -7.45 -3.78
N VAL A 363 20.31 -8.60 -4.37
CA VAL A 363 20.64 -8.72 -5.79
C VAL A 363 19.71 -9.75 -6.43
N LEU A 364 18.88 -9.32 -7.35
CA LEU A 364 17.87 -10.13 -8.02
C LEU A 364 18.43 -10.73 -9.33
N LYS A 365 17.97 -11.92 -9.68
CA LYS A 365 18.34 -12.59 -10.95
C LYS A 365 17.92 -11.77 -12.17
N GLU A 366 16.75 -11.16 -12.10
CA GLU A 366 16.18 -10.33 -13.16
C GLU A 366 15.81 -8.94 -12.64
N ALA A 367 15.86 -7.95 -13.54
CA ALA A 367 15.39 -6.62 -13.21
C ALA A 367 13.89 -6.64 -12.90
N ARG A 368 13.50 -5.99 -11.81
CA ARG A 368 12.10 -5.80 -11.38
C ARG A 368 11.74 -4.32 -11.44
N ASP A 369 10.45 -4.05 -11.57
CA ASP A 369 9.89 -2.70 -11.46
C ASP A 369 8.72 -2.76 -10.48
N TYR A 370 9.00 -2.40 -9.23
CA TYR A 370 8.02 -2.28 -8.16
C TYR A 370 7.68 -0.81 -7.94
N ARG A 371 6.47 -0.46 -8.23
CA ARG A 371 5.97 0.92 -8.15
C ARG A 371 5.96 1.46 -6.73
N PRO A 372 6.00 2.80 -6.56
CA PRO A 372 5.86 3.40 -5.23
C PRO A 372 4.61 2.92 -4.50
N GLY A 373 4.80 2.41 -3.30
CA GLY A 373 3.76 1.91 -2.42
C GLY A 373 4.23 1.81 -0.97
N GLN A 374 3.32 1.53 -0.06
CA GLN A 374 3.67 1.31 1.34
C GLN A 374 4.28 -0.07 1.52
N ALA A 375 5.38 -0.13 2.25
CA ALA A 375 6.01 -1.37 2.68
C ALA A 375 6.01 -1.47 4.21
N LEU A 376 5.68 -2.64 4.71
CA LEU A 376 5.90 -3.02 6.09
C LEU A 376 7.29 -3.65 6.18
N VAL A 377 8.16 -3.05 6.97
CA VAL A 377 9.53 -3.52 7.21
C VAL A 377 9.57 -4.28 8.52
N LEU A 378 10.12 -5.50 8.48
CA LEU A 378 10.22 -6.39 9.63
C LEU A 378 11.65 -6.91 9.76
N MET A 379 11.98 -7.35 10.97
CA MET A 379 13.18 -8.10 11.32
C MET A 379 12.75 -9.36 12.05
N GLU A 380 12.97 -10.54 11.44
CA GLU A 380 12.62 -11.85 12.03
C GLU A 380 11.17 -11.92 12.52
N GLY A 381 10.24 -11.36 11.72
CA GLY A 381 8.81 -11.30 12.03
C GLY A 381 8.38 -10.12 12.90
N ALA A 382 9.29 -9.42 13.59
CA ALA A 382 8.98 -8.24 14.38
C ALA A 382 8.81 -7.02 13.47
N VAL A 383 7.70 -6.30 13.61
CA VAL A 383 7.42 -5.09 12.84
C VAL A 383 8.31 -3.95 13.31
N LEU A 384 9.06 -3.36 12.40
CA LEU A 384 9.90 -2.20 12.67
C LEU A 384 9.19 -0.91 12.29
N GLU A 385 8.81 -0.76 11.01
CA GLU A 385 8.26 0.49 10.49
C GLU A 385 7.44 0.28 9.21
N LYS A 386 6.59 1.27 8.89
CA LYS A 386 5.94 1.41 7.58
C LYS A 386 6.66 2.50 6.78
N VAL A 387 7.22 2.13 5.64
CA VAL A 387 8.00 3.04 4.78
C VAL A 387 7.39 3.14 3.38
N ASN A 388 7.74 4.19 2.65
CA ASN A 388 7.50 4.24 1.22
C ASN A 388 8.57 3.43 0.50
N PHE A 389 8.15 2.46 -0.28
CA PHE A 389 9.03 1.58 -1.02
C PHE A 389 8.78 1.69 -2.53
N SER A 390 9.87 1.74 -3.28
CA SER A 390 9.88 1.56 -4.72
C SER A 390 11.20 0.93 -5.13
N PHE A 391 11.17 0.16 -6.21
CA PHE A 391 12.38 -0.46 -6.70
C PHE A 391 12.31 -0.67 -8.21
N SER A 392 13.32 -0.21 -8.93
CA SER A 392 13.50 -0.49 -10.36
C SER A 392 14.95 -0.92 -10.58
N GLY A 393 15.15 -2.06 -11.21
CA GLY A 393 16.47 -2.62 -11.50
C GLY A 393 16.69 -4.02 -10.90
N LYS A 394 17.97 -4.37 -10.68
CA LYS A 394 18.39 -5.67 -10.12
C LYS A 394 18.91 -5.58 -8.69
N GLU A 395 19.37 -4.41 -8.25
CA GLU A 395 19.99 -4.24 -6.94
C GLU A 395 19.22 -3.22 -6.10
N LYS A 396 18.98 -3.54 -4.84
CA LYS A 396 18.33 -2.65 -3.88
C LYS A 396 18.96 -2.78 -2.52
N THR A 397 19.36 -1.65 -1.93
CA THR A 397 19.70 -1.59 -0.51
C THR A 397 18.48 -1.16 0.28
N VAL A 398 18.18 -1.91 1.34
CA VAL A 398 17.06 -1.65 2.27
C VAL A 398 17.65 -1.51 3.66
N PHE A 399 17.14 -0.54 4.44
CA PHE A 399 17.52 -0.33 5.84
C PHE A 399 16.46 -0.93 6.76
N PHE A 400 16.92 -1.54 7.85
CA PHE A 400 16.08 -2.24 8.83
C PHE A 400 16.22 -1.64 10.24
N GLY A 401 16.50 -0.33 10.31
CA GLY A 401 16.62 0.38 11.57
C GLY A 401 17.97 0.21 12.25
N ALA A 402 18.07 0.70 13.48
CA ALA A 402 19.25 0.60 14.31
C ALA A 402 19.26 -0.70 15.11
N ASP A 403 20.43 -1.28 15.27
CA ASP A 403 20.65 -2.42 16.15
C ASP A 403 20.93 -1.92 17.58
N PRO A 404 20.07 -2.23 18.57
CA PRO A 404 20.22 -1.72 19.92
C PRO A 404 21.44 -2.27 20.66
N LEU A 405 22.03 -3.36 20.18
CA LEU A 405 23.22 -3.98 20.77
C LEU A 405 24.54 -3.49 20.16
N LEU A 406 24.47 -2.57 19.20
CA LEU A 406 25.62 -1.95 18.55
C LEU A 406 25.61 -0.45 18.77
N ASN A 407 26.78 0.13 19.07
CA ASN A 407 26.89 1.57 19.28
C ASN A 407 28.21 2.09 18.67
N ALA A 408 28.19 3.33 18.18
CA ALA A 408 29.33 4.00 17.57
C ALA A 408 29.43 5.44 18.10
N LYS A 409 30.30 5.68 19.08
CA LYS A 409 30.50 7.01 19.67
C LYS A 409 31.59 7.76 18.93
N HIS A 410 31.34 9.02 18.63
CA HIS A 410 32.32 9.96 18.07
C HIS A 410 32.72 11.00 19.09
N LYS A 411 34.01 11.23 19.24
CA LYS A 411 34.58 12.21 20.17
C LYS A 411 35.66 13.03 19.48
N ILE A 412 35.63 14.34 19.68
CA ILE A 412 36.74 15.21 19.33
C ILE A 412 37.79 15.08 20.44
N VAL A 413 38.99 14.62 20.08
CA VAL A 413 40.09 14.44 21.00
C VAL A 413 40.91 15.73 21.12
N ALA A 414 41.20 16.35 19.98
CA ALA A 414 41.88 17.62 19.93
C ALA A 414 41.32 18.50 18.81
N LYS A 415 41.33 19.80 19.08
CA LYS A 415 41.01 20.82 18.08
C LYS A 415 41.96 21.98 18.32
N GLN A 416 42.89 22.21 17.42
CA GLN A 416 43.89 23.26 17.52
C GLN A 416 43.83 24.16 16.29
N SER A 417 43.98 25.44 16.51
CA SER A 417 44.16 26.45 15.45
C SER A 417 45.35 27.31 15.80
N GLY A 418 46.14 27.67 14.82
CA GLY A 418 47.33 28.50 15.03
C GLY A 418 47.91 29.00 13.71
N GLU A 419 48.85 29.94 13.88
CA GLU A 419 49.68 30.46 12.79
C GLU A 419 50.99 29.72 12.76
N LYS A 420 51.44 29.29 11.58
CA LYS A 420 52.74 28.67 11.36
C LYS A 420 53.59 29.48 10.38
N GLY A 421 54.82 29.80 10.81
CA GLY A 421 55.84 30.44 10.01
C GLY A 421 56.56 31.53 10.83
N LEU A 422 57.85 31.81 10.53
CA LEU A 422 58.65 32.82 11.16
C LEU A 422 58.10 34.26 10.99
N PHE A 423 57.08 34.43 10.10
CA PHE A 423 56.37 35.70 9.84
C PHE A 423 54.85 35.49 9.67
N GLY A 424 54.22 34.46 10.28
CA GLY A 424 52.78 34.27 10.28
C GLY A 424 52.14 34.05 8.93
N SER A 425 52.81 33.43 7.95
CA SER A 425 52.36 33.36 6.54
C SER A 425 51.35 32.22 6.25
N LYS A 426 50.92 31.47 7.26
CA LYS A 426 49.96 30.35 7.12
C LYS A 426 49.13 30.15 8.35
N GLN A 427 47.81 30.03 8.17
CA GLN A 427 46.89 29.56 9.19
C GLN A 427 46.80 28.05 9.12
N THR A 428 46.71 27.39 10.27
CA THR A 428 46.66 25.93 10.42
C THR A 428 45.52 25.55 11.32
N TYR A 429 44.77 24.53 10.91
CA TYR A 429 43.74 23.91 11.74
C TYR A 429 44.01 22.41 11.80
N ASP A 430 43.91 21.85 13.00
CA ASP A 430 44.17 20.46 13.29
C ASP A 430 43.01 19.87 14.11
N TRP A 431 42.41 18.81 13.63
CA TRP A 431 41.32 18.11 14.30
C TRP A 431 41.67 16.64 14.41
N ASP A 432 41.63 16.12 15.65
CA ASP A 432 41.78 14.70 15.93
C ASP A 432 40.49 14.17 16.55
N TYR A 433 40.07 13.03 16.06
CA TYR A 433 38.82 12.37 16.40
C TYR A 433 39.06 10.92 16.83
N LEU A 434 38.22 10.47 17.75
CA LEU A 434 38.16 9.07 18.19
C LEU A 434 36.75 8.53 17.98
N ILE A 435 36.65 7.42 17.26
CA ILE A 435 35.40 6.66 17.15
C ILE A 435 35.55 5.40 17.99
N THR A 436 34.64 5.17 18.92
CA THR A 436 34.56 3.95 19.72
C THR A 436 33.35 3.14 19.31
N LEU A 437 33.57 1.98 18.73
CA LEU A 437 32.55 1.01 18.36
C LEU A 437 32.35 0.01 19.48
N SER A 438 31.12 -0.27 19.88
CA SER A 438 30.78 -1.25 20.92
C SER A 438 29.85 -2.32 20.34
N ASN A 439 30.10 -3.59 20.66
CA ASN A 439 29.29 -4.73 20.25
C ASN A 439 28.86 -5.54 21.49
N GLU A 440 27.61 -5.41 21.88
CA GLU A 440 27.01 -6.19 22.99
C GLU A 440 26.35 -7.49 22.49
N ARG A 441 26.49 -7.83 21.20
CA ARG A 441 26.01 -9.08 20.61
C ARG A 441 26.90 -10.26 21.03
N LYS A 442 26.34 -11.46 20.96
CA LYS A 442 27.07 -12.71 21.23
C LYS A 442 28.02 -13.13 20.12
N ASN A 443 27.91 -12.51 18.96
CA ASN A 443 28.70 -12.84 17.77
C ASN A 443 29.54 -11.64 17.33
N LYS A 444 30.68 -11.91 16.69
CA LYS A 444 31.49 -10.90 16.01
C LYS A 444 30.67 -10.23 14.88
N VAL A 445 30.81 -8.92 14.73
CA VAL A 445 30.20 -8.14 13.65
C VAL A 445 31.27 -7.35 12.90
N VAL A 446 31.00 -7.09 11.63
CA VAL A 446 31.78 -6.15 10.82
C VAL A 446 30.93 -4.91 10.61
N ILE A 447 31.41 -3.78 11.15
CA ILE A 447 30.73 -2.49 11.03
C ILE A 447 31.42 -1.65 9.97
N LYS A 448 30.66 -1.25 8.92
CA LYS A 448 31.11 -0.25 7.98
C LYS A 448 30.93 1.13 8.61
N VAL A 449 32.01 1.84 8.84
CA VAL A 449 32.00 3.18 9.40
C VAL A 449 32.24 4.19 8.26
N GLN A 450 31.43 5.23 8.22
CA GLN A 450 31.54 6.31 7.23
C GLN A 450 31.57 7.66 7.94
N GLU A 451 32.55 8.51 7.60
CA GLU A 451 32.62 9.90 8.00
C GLU A 451 32.93 10.80 6.79
N SER A 452 32.46 12.03 6.85
CA SER A 452 32.70 12.97 5.75
C SER A 452 34.19 13.33 5.66
N ALA A 453 34.81 13.12 4.51
CA ALA A 453 36.15 13.63 4.24
C ALA A 453 36.06 15.09 3.77
N PRO A 454 36.87 16.01 4.34
CA PRO A 454 36.87 17.40 3.93
C PRO A 454 37.43 17.55 2.50
N ARG A 455 36.98 18.58 1.80
CA ARG A 455 37.46 18.92 0.46
C ARG A 455 37.91 20.36 0.43
N ALA A 456 39.07 20.58 -0.17
CA ALA A 456 39.55 21.91 -0.45
C ALA A 456 38.73 22.56 -1.63
N GLY A 457 38.06 23.65 -1.36
CA GLY A 457 37.36 24.44 -2.34
C GLY A 457 38.28 25.38 -3.17
N ASP A 458 39.52 25.57 -2.70
CA ASP A 458 40.55 26.42 -3.35
C ASP A 458 41.89 25.65 -3.37
N LYS A 459 42.68 25.81 -4.44
CA LYS A 459 43.97 25.13 -4.62
C LYS A 459 45.02 25.52 -3.57
N ARG A 460 44.90 26.68 -2.93
CA ARG A 460 45.79 27.16 -1.87
C ARG A 460 45.55 26.49 -0.54
N ILE A 461 44.34 25.90 -0.34
CA ILE A 461 44.03 25.12 0.85
C ILE A 461 44.62 23.73 0.68
N LYS A 462 45.48 23.32 1.64
CA LYS A 462 46.08 21.98 1.68
C LYS A 462 45.48 21.18 2.82
N LEU A 463 44.95 20.04 2.49
CA LEU A 463 44.41 19.09 3.47
C LEU A 463 45.33 17.86 3.56
N VAL A 464 45.57 17.40 4.77
CA VAL A 464 46.26 16.16 5.08
C VAL A 464 45.42 15.39 6.08
N ASP A 465 45.09 14.18 5.74
CA ASP A 465 44.38 13.26 6.62
C ASP A 465 45.29 12.17 7.16
N SER A 466 44.93 11.64 8.32
CA SER A 466 45.58 10.52 8.98
C SER A 466 44.50 9.64 9.62
N SER A 467 44.69 8.32 9.60
CA SER A 467 43.79 7.43 10.33
C SER A 467 44.47 6.13 10.76
N LYS A 468 43.99 5.56 11.87
CA LYS A 468 44.39 4.26 12.39
C LYS A 468 43.16 3.49 12.87
N PRO A 469 42.78 2.38 12.21
CA PRO A 469 43.37 1.83 10.95
C PRO A 469 43.21 2.80 9.77
N GLU A 470 43.94 2.53 8.69
CA GLU A 470 43.91 3.34 7.47
C GLU A 470 42.51 3.39 6.85
N ALA A 471 42.03 4.60 6.52
CA ALA A 471 40.76 4.81 5.86
C ALA A 471 40.85 4.61 4.35
N LYS A 472 39.79 4.08 3.75
CA LYS A 472 39.58 4.17 2.31
C LYS A 472 38.75 5.42 2.03
N ILE A 473 39.17 6.24 1.08
CA ILE A 473 38.37 7.39 0.64
C ILE A 473 37.49 6.97 -0.53
N LYS A 474 36.17 7.01 -0.33
CA LYS A 474 35.18 6.70 -1.33
C LYS A 474 34.03 7.71 -1.29
N ASP A 475 33.66 8.24 -2.47
CA ASP A 475 32.53 9.19 -2.60
C ASP A 475 32.63 10.39 -1.63
N ASN A 476 33.83 10.89 -1.40
CA ASN A 476 34.17 11.97 -0.44
C ASN A 476 33.89 11.62 1.02
N ASN A 477 33.94 10.34 1.37
CA ASN A 477 33.86 9.88 2.75
C ASN A 477 35.07 9.03 3.10
N PHE A 478 35.51 9.11 4.34
CA PHE A 478 36.36 8.13 4.96
C PHE A 478 35.50 6.88 5.19
N GLU A 479 35.99 5.71 4.81
CA GLU A 479 35.33 4.42 5.03
C GLU A 479 36.28 3.45 5.73
N TRP A 480 35.79 2.82 6.80
CA TRP A 480 36.45 1.71 7.49
C TRP A 480 35.54 0.50 7.54
N LEU A 481 36.13 -0.68 7.50
CA LEU A 481 35.49 -1.94 7.84
C LEU A 481 36.10 -2.44 9.14
N ALA A 482 35.42 -2.19 10.23
CA ALA A 482 35.90 -2.53 11.56
C ALA A 482 35.26 -3.83 12.06
N GLU A 483 36.10 -4.81 12.39
CA GLU A 483 35.67 -6.01 13.09
C GLU A 483 35.58 -5.71 14.58
N VAL A 484 34.42 -6.01 15.18
CA VAL A 484 34.19 -5.87 16.62
C VAL A 484 33.77 -7.23 17.18
N ALA A 485 34.61 -7.80 18.03
CA ALA A 485 34.35 -9.09 18.65
C ALA A 485 33.15 -9.02 19.62
N ALA A 486 32.57 -10.17 19.94
CA ALA A 486 31.43 -10.26 20.87
C ALA A 486 31.79 -9.67 22.24
N GLY A 487 30.96 -8.75 22.75
CA GLY A 487 31.15 -8.08 24.04
C GLY A 487 32.34 -7.13 24.08
N GLN A 488 32.95 -6.75 22.95
CA GLN A 488 34.17 -5.95 22.89
C GLN A 488 33.94 -4.57 22.28
N LYS A 489 34.99 -3.74 22.39
CA LYS A 489 35.08 -2.42 21.77
C LYS A 489 36.25 -2.36 20.81
N THR A 490 36.10 -1.59 19.76
CA THR A 490 37.17 -1.30 18.79
C THR A 490 37.21 0.22 18.58
N GLU A 491 38.41 0.76 18.47
CA GLU A 491 38.63 2.19 18.30
C GLU A 491 39.20 2.50 16.90
N ILE A 492 38.79 3.64 16.36
CA ILE A 492 39.32 4.21 15.13
C ILE A 492 39.73 5.66 15.49
N GLU A 493 41.00 5.94 15.30
CA GLU A 493 41.54 7.29 15.41
C GLU A 493 41.68 7.89 14.03
N TYR A 494 41.24 9.12 13.81
CA TYR A 494 41.49 9.83 12.57
C TYR A 494 41.65 11.33 12.80
N GLY A 495 42.43 11.97 11.94
CA GLY A 495 42.70 13.40 12.03
C GLY A 495 42.67 14.07 10.65
N VAL A 496 42.45 15.37 10.65
CA VAL A 496 42.50 16.24 9.49
C VAL A 496 43.31 17.49 9.83
N LYS A 497 44.32 17.79 9.04
CA LYS A 497 45.10 19.02 9.10
C LYS A 497 44.82 19.89 7.86
N LEU A 498 44.48 21.13 8.11
CA LEU A 498 44.27 22.14 7.10
C LEU A 498 45.37 23.20 7.20
N ASN A 499 45.99 23.52 6.07
CA ASN A 499 46.92 24.64 5.94
C ASN A 499 46.41 25.54 4.84
N ALA A 500 46.35 26.85 5.11
CA ALA A 500 45.94 27.85 4.14
C ALA A 500 46.75 29.16 4.34
N PRO A 501 46.74 30.07 3.34
CA PRO A 501 47.30 31.41 3.53
C PRO A 501 46.63 32.16 4.67
N ASP A 502 47.35 32.99 5.40
CA ASP A 502 46.83 33.75 6.55
C ASP A 502 45.86 34.86 6.16
N ASP A 503 45.99 35.36 4.92
CA ASP A 503 45.14 36.40 4.29
C ASP A 503 43.81 35.86 3.74
N MET A 504 43.54 34.54 3.90
CA MET A 504 42.33 33.88 3.39
C MET A 504 41.28 33.68 4.49
N ASP A 505 40.13 34.32 4.35
CA ASP A 505 38.97 33.97 5.17
C ASP A 505 38.42 32.58 4.79
N ILE A 506 38.37 31.68 5.75
CA ILE A 506 37.97 30.27 5.51
C ILE A 506 36.65 29.95 6.21
N ASP A 507 35.69 29.51 5.41
CA ASP A 507 34.53 28.81 5.97
C ASP A 507 34.88 27.32 6.21
N LEU A 508 34.99 26.95 7.49
CA LEU A 508 35.33 25.59 7.92
C LEU A 508 34.17 24.58 7.72
N GLY A 509 33.00 25.02 7.25
CA GLY A 509 31.86 24.16 7.01
C GLY A 509 31.43 23.38 8.27
N SER A 510 31.27 22.05 8.13
CA SER A 510 30.87 21.14 9.22
C SER A 510 32.00 20.88 10.25
N GLY A 511 33.19 21.40 10.05
CA GLY A 511 34.32 21.29 10.97
C GLY A 511 34.31 22.30 12.12
N LYS A 512 33.26 23.09 12.28
CA LYS A 512 33.07 24.09 13.36
C LYS A 512 32.87 23.46 14.72
#